data_56053523d3ebe1f7889a273ef645bae9
#
_entry.id   56053523d3ebe1f7889a273ef645bae9
#
_cell.length_a   1.000
_cell.length_b   1.000
_cell.length_c   1.000
_cell.angle_alpha   90.00
_cell.angle_beta   90.00
_cell.angle_gamma   90.00
#
_symmetry.space_group_name_H-M   'P 1'
#
loop_
_entity.id
_entity.type
_entity.pdbx_description
1 polymer ?
#
loop_
_entity_poly.entity_id
_entity_poly.type
_entity_poly.pdbx_seq_one_letter_code
_entity_poly.pdbx_strand_id
1 'polypeptide(L)'
;MLQNYAVLDENNKVFNSFIWDPEVLLDQSLTVDAIQDQYPVGYVFKECGEGITQNEPIIGHYYDENLNAFIPPQPDPTYILDTCNWEWHPDPNLEYNIDGIGDENTLCRYHLDDKCWCIIE
;
A
#
# COMPACT_ATOMS: atom_id res chain seq x y z
N MET A 1 -23.48 -11.70 -4.08
CA MET A 1 -22.73 -10.92 -3.08
C MET A 1 -21.47 -10.37 -3.72
N LEU A 2 -21.22 -9.07 -3.59
CA LEU A 2 -20.05 -8.45 -4.19
C LEU A 2 -18.76 -8.85 -3.44
N GLN A 3 -17.72 -9.15 -4.19
CA GLN A 3 -16.39 -9.42 -3.68
C GLN A 3 -15.38 -8.49 -4.31
N ASN A 4 -14.44 -8.02 -3.52
CA ASN A 4 -13.39 -7.12 -3.95
C ASN A 4 -12.09 -7.90 -4.14
N TYR A 5 -11.41 -7.69 -5.26
CA TYR A 5 -10.16 -8.36 -5.60
C TYR A 5 -9.10 -7.36 -5.99
N ALA A 6 -7.90 -7.54 -5.44
CA ALA A 6 -6.71 -6.86 -5.91
C ALA A 6 -5.95 -7.78 -6.86
N VAL A 7 -5.51 -7.24 -7.98
CA VAL A 7 -4.60 -7.94 -8.89
C VAL A 7 -3.18 -7.57 -8.49
N LEU A 8 -2.42 -8.55 -8.01
CA LEU A 8 -1.04 -8.35 -7.57
C LEU A 8 -0.08 -8.86 -8.64
N ASP A 9 0.93 -8.07 -8.96
CA ASP A 9 2.00 -8.52 -9.84
C ASP A 9 2.96 -9.45 -9.09
N GLU A 10 4.02 -9.89 -9.76
CA GLU A 10 5.00 -10.82 -9.18
C GLU A 10 5.76 -10.26 -7.98
N ASN A 11 5.68 -8.94 -7.73
CA ASN A 11 6.30 -8.26 -6.58
C ASN A 11 5.29 -7.90 -5.50
N ASN A 12 4.06 -8.41 -5.57
CA ASN A 12 2.95 -8.07 -4.68
C ASN A 12 2.48 -6.62 -4.79
N LYS A 13 2.82 -5.95 -5.88
CA LYS A 13 2.35 -4.60 -6.14
C LYS A 13 0.95 -4.65 -6.76
N VAL A 14 0.05 -3.80 -6.26
CA VAL A 14 -1.32 -3.72 -6.79
C VAL A 14 -1.28 -3.13 -8.20
N PHE A 15 -1.58 -3.97 -9.19
CA PHE A 15 -1.65 -3.59 -10.59
C PHE A 15 -3.05 -3.06 -10.95
N ASN A 16 -4.08 -3.67 -10.37
CA ASN A 16 -5.47 -3.29 -10.61
C ASN A 16 -6.35 -3.79 -9.45
N SER A 17 -7.61 -3.36 -9.42
CA SER A 17 -8.59 -3.87 -8.48
C SER A 17 -9.96 -3.94 -9.13
N PHE A 18 -10.76 -4.91 -8.68
CA PHE A 18 -12.10 -5.15 -9.22
C PHE A 18 -13.07 -5.47 -8.10
N ILE A 19 -14.33 -5.09 -8.31
CA ILE A 19 -15.44 -5.51 -7.46
C ILE A 19 -16.37 -6.32 -8.35
N TRP A 20 -16.55 -7.60 -8.00
CA TRP A 20 -17.42 -8.51 -8.76
C TRP A 20 -18.38 -9.23 -7.85
N ASP A 21 -19.51 -9.62 -8.45
CA ASP A 21 -20.39 -10.62 -7.85
C ASP A 21 -20.10 -11.96 -8.54
N PRO A 22 -19.56 -12.97 -7.82
CA PRO A 22 -19.24 -14.27 -8.42
C PRO A 22 -20.43 -14.97 -9.05
N GLU A 23 -21.64 -14.75 -8.51
CA GLU A 23 -22.87 -15.34 -9.08
C GLU A 23 -23.16 -14.74 -10.45
N VAL A 24 -22.96 -13.44 -10.64
CA VAL A 24 -23.13 -12.78 -11.94
C VAL A 24 -22.09 -13.26 -12.92
N LEU A 25 -20.85 -13.48 -12.49
CA LEU A 25 -19.81 -14.05 -13.34
C LEU A 25 -20.17 -15.45 -13.82
N LEU A 26 -20.70 -16.30 -12.92
CA LEU A 26 -21.13 -17.65 -13.28
C LEU A 26 -22.26 -17.64 -14.32
N ASP A 27 -23.23 -16.72 -14.20
CA ASP A 27 -24.29 -16.57 -15.17
C ASP A 27 -23.76 -16.23 -16.58
N GLN A 28 -22.57 -15.64 -16.64
CA GLN A 28 -21.88 -15.34 -17.90
C GLN A 28 -20.85 -16.40 -18.27
N SER A 29 -20.85 -17.54 -17.59
CA SER A 29 -19.90 -18.64 -17.76
C SER A 29 -18.45 -18.23 -17.49
N LEU A 30 -18.25 -17.27 -16.55
CA LEU A 30 -16.94 -16.78 -16.14
C LEU A 30 -16.62 -17.18 -14.71
N THR A 31 -15.34 -17.37 -14.44
CA THR A 31 -14.83 -17.58 -13.09
C THR A 31 -13.67 -16.61 -12.84
N VAL A 32 -13.37 -16.34 -11.57
CA VAL A 32 -12.23 -15.50 -11.19
C VAL A 32 -10.93 -16.12 -11.73
N ASP A 33 -10.79 -17.44 -11.64
CA ASP A 33 -9.61 -18.15 -12.14
C ASP A 33 -9.44 -17.98 -13.64
N ALA A 34 -10.53 -18.05 -14.42
CA ALA A 34 -10.47 -17.85 -15.87
C ALA A 34 -10.06 -16.43 -16.24
N ILE A 35 -10.49 -15.44 -15.45
CA ILE A 35 -10.09 -14.06 -15.69
C ILE A 35 -8.62 -13.87 -15.28
N GLN A 36 -8.18 -14.47 -14.18
CA GLN A 36 -6.79 -14.43 -13.75
C GLN A 36 -5.85 -15.00 -14.83
N ASP A 37 -6.26 -16.08 -15.49
CA ASP A 37 -5.45 -16.71 -16.55
C ASP A 37 -5.16 -15.79 -17.74
N GLN A 38 -5.91 -14.70 -17.89
CA GLN A 38 -5.66 -13.70 -18.94
C GLN A 38 -4.55 -12.71 -18.59
N TYR A 39 -4.10 -12.71 -17.33
CA TYR A 39 -3.00 -11.86 -16.87
C TYR A 39 -1.66 -12.58 -17.03
N PRO A 40 -0.55 -11.85 -17.07
CA PRO A 40 0.78 -12.48 -17.17
C PRO A 40 1.03 -13.49 -16.06
N VAL A 41 1.89 -14.45 -16.32
CA VAL A 41 2.31 -15.44 -15.32
C VAL A 41 2.94 -14.72 -14.13
N GLY A 42 2.59 -15.17 -12.91
CA GLY A 42 3.05 -14.54 -11.69
C GLY A 42 2.09 -13.51 -11.10
N TYR A 43 1.09 -13.09 -11.87
CA TYR A 43 0.02 -12.24 -11.36
C TYR A 43 -1.01 -13.08 -10.64
N VAL A 44 -1.49 -12.60 -9.49
CA VAL A 44 -2.49 -13.30 -8.69
C VAL A 44 -3.63 -12.36 -8.30
N PHE A 45 -4.81 -12.94 -8.13
CA PHE A 45 -5.97 -12.22 -7.62
C PHE A 45 -6.08 -12.49 -6.13
N LYS A 46 -6.09 -11.42 -5.33
CA LYS A 46 -6.23 -11.50 -3.88
C LYS A 46 -7.57 -10.93 -3.47
N GLU A 47 -8.43 -11.77 -2.85
CA GLU A 47 -9.66 -11.26 -2.25
C GLU A 47 -9.31 -10.33 -1.11
N CYS A 48 -10.00 -9.20 -1.03
CA CYS A 48 -9.70 -8.14 -0.07
C CYS A 48 -10.97 -7.38 0.32
N GLY A 49 -10.81 -6.45 1.26
CA GLY A 49 -11.89 -5.62 1.74
C GLY A 49 -12.21 -5.85 3.20
N GLU A 50 -13.33 -5.28 3.65
CA GLU A 50 -13.77 -5.35 5.05
C GLU A 50 -13.89 -6.79 5.53
N GLY A 51 -13.26 -7.10 6.65
CA GLY A 51 -13.27 -8.44 7.24
C GLY A 51 -12.28 -9.43 6.62
N ILE A 52 -11.58 -9.05 5.56
CA ILE A 52 -10.60 -9.89 4.86
C ILE A 52 -9.20 -9.31 4.97
N THR A 53 -9.03 -8.03 4.62
CA THR A 53 -7.77 -7.31 4.77
C THR A 53 -7.97 -6.10 5.67
N GLN A 54 -6.86 -5.57 6.21
CA GLN A 54 -6.91 -4.43 7.13
C GLN A 54 -7.37 -3.14 6.44
N ASN A 55 -7.09 -3.03 5.14
CA ASN A 55 -7.45 -1.87 4.34
C ASN A 55 -7.76 -2.30 2.91
N GLU A 56 -8.19 -1.36 2.09
CA GLU A 56 -8.53 -1.61 0.69
C GLU A 56 -7.31 -1.43 -0.21
N PRO A 57 -7.28 -2.12 -1.38
CA PRO A 57 -6.17 -1.99 -2.31
C PRO A 57 -6.16 -0.63 -2.98
N ILE A 58 -4.96 -0.11 -3.19
CA ILE A 58 -4.71 1.12 -3.96
C ILE A 58 -3.68 0.77 -5.03
N ILE A 59 -3.95 1.10 -6.28
CA ILE A 59 -3.04 0.83 -7.39
C ILE A 59 -1.68 1.49 -7.11
N GLY A 60 -0.62 0.70 -7.23
CA GLY A 60 0.74 1.15 -6.93
C GLY A 60 1.22 0.85 -5.52
N HIS A 61 0.31 0.49 -4.61
CA HIS A 61 0.69 0.05 -3.25
C HIS A 61 1.09 -1.44 -3.27
N TYR A 62 1.68 -1.92 -2.17
CA TYR A 62 2.13 -3.30 -2.05
C TYR A 62 1.31 -4.04 -1.00
N TYR A 63 0.99 -5.30 -1.28
CA TYR A 63 0.36 -6.16 -0.28
C TYR A 63 1.43 -6.80 0.62
N ASP A 64 1.28 -6.62 1.94
CA ASP A 64 2.12 -7.24 2.95
C ASP A 64 1.35 -8.37 3.62
N GLU A 65 1.80 -9.61 3.43
CA GLU A 65 1.13 -10.80 3.98
C GLU A 65 1.16 -10.83 5.51
N ASN A 66 2.24 -10.38 6.12
CA ASN A 66 2.39 -10.40 7.57
C ASN A 66 1.43 -9.45 8.26
N LEU A 67 1.19 -8.30 7.65
CA LEU A 67 0.25 -7.30 8.16
C LEU A 67 -1.16 -7.50 7.63
N ASN A 68 -1.31 -8.31 6.57
CA ASN A 68 -2.55 -8.48 5.83
C ASN A 68 -3.14 -7.12 5.40
N ALA A 69 -2.30 -6.28 4.83
CA ALA A 69 -2.63 -4.91 4.47
C ALA A 69 -1.92 -4.45 3.20
N PHE A 70 -2.50 -3.46 2.55
CA PHE A 70 -1.89 -2.79 1.40
C PHE A 70 -1.18 -1.54 1.89
N ILE A 71 0.11 -1.41 1.60
CA ILE A 71 0.93 -0.30 2.09
C ILE A 71 1.53 0.49 0.93
N PRO A 72 1.64 1.83 1.07
CA PRO A 72 2.27 2.65 0.04
C PRO A 72 3.75 2.32 -0.09
N PRO A 73 4.37 2.62 -1.23
CA PRO A 73 5.81 2.47 -1.39
C PRO A 73 6.56 3.25 -0.31
N GLN A 74 7.59 2.64 0.27
CA GLN A 74 8.41 3.29 1.29
C GLN A 74 9.26 4.40 0.64
N PRO A 75 9.11 5.66 1.05
CA PRO A 75 9.84 6.77 0.42
C PRO A 75 11.34 6.75 0.70
N ASP A 76 11.73 6.22 1.86
CA ASP A 76 13.12 6.19 2.30
C ASP A 76 13.30 5.00 3.24
N PRO A 77 14.45 4.28 3.17
CA PRO A 77 14.67 3.10 4.02
C PRO A 77 14.59 3.35 5.53
N THR A 78 14.73 4.61 5.96
CA THR A 78 14.67 4.98 7.38
C THR A 78 13.28 5.29 7.88
N TYR A 79 12.30 5.44 6.98
CA TYR A 79 10.93 5.78 7.37
C TYR A 79 10.26 4.60 8.07
N ILE A 80 9.35 4.91 8.99
CA ILE A 80 8.62 3.95 9.81
C ILE A 80 7.16 3.92 9.35
N LEU A 81 6.60 2.71 9.23
CA LEU A 81 5.21 2.53 8.86
C LEU A 81 4.31 2.75 10.08
N ASP A 82 3.35 3.67 9.95
CA ASP A 82 2.26 3.85 10.91
C ASP A 82 1.12 2.90 10.54
N THR A 83 0.90 1.88 11.35
CA THR A 83 -0.13 0.87 11.08
C THR A 83 -1.54 1.31 11.47
N CYS A 84 -1.70 2.48 12.09
CA CYS A 84 -3.04 3.02 12.37
C CYS A 84 -3.69 3.65 11.14
N ASN A 85 -2.89 4.26 10.27
CA ASN A 85 -3.37 4.91 9.06
C ASN A 85 -2.67 4.46 7.76
N TRP A 86 -1.74 3.50 7.85
CA TRP A 86 -1.00 2.93 6.72
C TRP A 86 -0.20 3.97 5.95
N GLU A 87 0.48 4.84 6.68
CA GLU A 87 1.35 5.88 6.14
C GLU A 87 2.78 5.70 6.63
N TRP A 88 3.73 6.11 5.79
CA TRP A 88 5.13 6.15 6.17
C TRP A 88 5.47 7.50 6.77
N HIS A 89 6.16 7.48 7.91
CA HIS A 89 6.64 8.69 8.57
C HIS A 89 8.15 8.64 8.75
N PRO A 90 8.81 9.80 8.69
CA PRO A 90 10.22 9.85 9.06
C PRO A 90 10.44 9.33 10.47
N ASP A 91 11.61 8.72 10.71
CA ASP A 91 11.97 8.28 12.06
C ASP A 91 12.23 9.51 12.94
N PRO A 92 11.45 9.72 14.03
CA PRO A 92 11.64 10.90 14.88
C PRO A 92 12.96 10.90 15.65
N ASN A 93 13.69 9.78 15.67
CA ASN A 93 14.99 9.67 16.32
C ASN A 93 16.17 9.98 15.39
N LEU A 94 15.90 10.17 14.09
CA LEU A 94 16.93 10.45 13.12
C LEU A 94 16.90 11.91 12.67
N GLU A 95 18.03 12.36 12.10
CA GLU A 95 18.20 13.71 11.56
C GLU A 95 18.20 13.65 10.04
N TYR A 96 17.52 14.60 9.41
CA TYR A 96 17.37 14.65 7.96
C TYR A 96 17.72 16.03 7.44
N ASN A 97 18.31 16.07 6.25
CA ASN A 97 18.43 17.31 5.49
C ASN A 97 17.25 17.38 4.52
N ILE A 98 16.41 18.41 4.67
CA ILE A 98 15.17 18.55 3.89
C ILE A 98 15.30 19.71 2.92
N ASP A 99 15.05 19.43 1.64
CA ASP A 99 15.04 20.45 0.59
C ASP A 99 13.99 21.51 0.91
N GLY A 100 14.37 22.77 0.77
CA GLY A 100 13.50 23.88 1.03
C GLY A 100 13.47 24.35 2.47
N ILE A 101 14.16 23.66 3.40
CA ILE A 101 14.29 24.06 4.80
C ILE A 101 15.76 24.37 5.10
N GLY A 102 16.08 25.64 5.31
CA GLY A 102 17.45 26.08 5.57
C GLY A 102 18.37 25.84 4.38
N ASP A 103 19.63 25.53 4.67
CA ASP A 103 20.64 25.22 3.65
C ASP A 103 21.04 23.73 3.65
N GLU A 104 22.06 23.39 2.86
CA GLU A 104 22.53 22.00 2.73
C GLU A 104 23.07 21.39 4.02
N ASN A 105 23.40 22.22 5.02
CA ASN A 105 23.91 21.80 6.33
C ASN A 105 22.83 21.79 7.41
N THR A 106 21.63 22.23 7.10
CA THR A 106 20.52 22.29 8.08
C THR A 106 19.97 20.90 8.30
N LEU A 107 19.91 20.45 9.56
CA LEU A 107 19.33 19.17 9.93
C LEU A 107 17.97 19.40 10.62
N CYS A 108 17.05 18.52 10.33
CA CYS A 108 15.70 18.54 10.85
C CYS A 108 15.35 17.23 11.50
N ARG A 109 14.47 17.29 12.49
CA ARG A 109 13.87 16.12 13.12
C ARG A 109 12.36 16.17 12.96
N TYR A 110 11.75 15.04 12.65
CA TYR A 110 10.32 14.96 12.44
C TYR A 110 9.58 14.81 13.76
N HIS A 111 8.55 15.62 13.97
CA HIS A 111 7.66 15.54 15.12
C HIS A 111 6.40 14.78 14.73
N LEU A 112 6.21 13.60 15.30
CA LEU A 112 5.04 12.76 15.00
C LEU A 112 3.73 13.42 15.44
N ASP A 113 3.71 14.04 16.62
CA ASP A 113 2.49 14.64 17.18
C ASP A 113 1.99 15.82 16.33
N ASP A 114 2.91 16.66 15.90
CA ASP A 114 2.61 17.87 15.13
C ASP A 114 2.65 17.61 13.61
N LYS A 115 3.16 16.45 13.20
CA LYS A 115 3.34 16.07 11.79
C LYS A 115 4.10 17.13 11.01
N CYS A 116 5.17 17.64 11.58
CA CYS A 116 5.98 18.68 10.96
C CYS A 116 7.47 18.48 11.22
N TRP A 117 8.28 19.15 10.43
CA TRP A 117 9.72 19.17 10.57
C TRP A 117 10.15 20.32 11.47
N CYS A 118 11.08 20.04 12.39
CA CYS A 118 11.67 21.04 13.26
C CYS A 118 13.18 21.10 13.04
N ILE A 119 13.70 22.31 12.85
CA ILE A 119 15.15 22.52 12.69
C ILE A 119 15.84 22.22 14.03
N ILE A 120 16.91 21.46 13.95
CA ILE A 120 17.76 21.14 15.11
C ILE A 120 18.79 22.27 15.26
N GLU A 121 18.77 22.91 16.43
CA GLU A 121 19.71 23.98 16.75
C GLU A 121 20.94 23.46 17.51
#